data_03d4e50e88eb61df404a026d601f921d
#
_entry.id   03d4e50e88eb61df404a026d601f921d
#
_cell.length_a   1.000
_cell.length_b   1.000
_cell.length_c   1.000
_cell.angle_alpha   90.00
_cell.angle_beta   90.00
_cell.angle_gamma   90.00
#
_symmetry.space_group_name_H-M   'P 1'
#
loop_
_entity.id
_entity.type
_entity.pdbx_description
1 polymer ?
#
loop_
_entity_poly.entity_id
_entity_poly.type
_entity_poly.pdbx_seq_one_letter_code
_entity_poly.pdbx_strand_id
1 'polypeptide(L)'
;VAAKALGKKDRSHIAVIGDGAMTAGMVFEALNCAGDMKDLRLLVILNDNDCSISPPVGALKNHFTQLMSGQFYAQARDIGKAIVRPFPKLFDLTKRAEEYSKGMVAPHSTLFEEFGMNYHGPIDGHDLEVLIPVLQNMKQLNGPLVLHVVTQKGHGYAPAVDNPTKYHGISPFDSSKGIVPSPHAKTYTEVFSDWLLDIARKDPRVIAITPAMKEGSGLVAFAKEFPSRFFDVAIAEQHAATFAGGLAAEGLKPVCTFYSTFSQRAFDQIVHDVAIQDLPVLFPLDRGGLVGGDGCTHHGSFDLSFL
;
A
#
# COMPACT_ATOMS: atom_id res chain seq x y z
N VAL A 1 17.87 -0.61 14.67
CA VAL A 1 19.35 -0.71 14.50
C VAL A 1 20.07 0.38 15.30
N ALA A 2 19.81 1.67 15.08
CA ALA A 2 20.51 2.77 15.76
C ALA A 2 20.40 2.70 17.29
N ALA A 3 19.22 2.41 17.85
CA ALA A 3 19.05 2.26 19.30
C ALA A 3 19.87 1.09 19.84
N LYS A 4 19.96 -0.03 19.12
CA LYS A 4 20.81 -1.17 19.47
C LYS A 4 22.28 -0.76 19.48
N ALA A 5 22.77 -0.10 18.44
CA ALA A 5 24.14 0.38 18.34
C ALA A 5 24.51 1.37 19.47
N LEU A 6 23.54 2.15 19.93
CA LEU A 6 23.69 3.08 21.07
C LEU A 6 23.43 2.44 22.44
N GLY A 7 23.27 1.12 22.52
CA GLY A 7 23.02 0.40 23.78
C GLY A 7 21.66 0.70 24.43
N LYS A 8 20.71 1.30 23.71
CA LYS A 8 19.38 1.68 24.23
C LYS A 8 18.41 0.49 24.16
N LYS A 9 18.60 -0.46 25.07
CA LYS A 9 17.86 -1.74 25.08
C LYS A 9 16.36 -1.61 25.37
N ASP A 10 15.92 -0.54 26.03
CA ASP A 10 14.52 -0.35 26.44
C ASP A 10 13.63 0.26 25.35
N ARG A 11 14.20 0.59 24.19
CA ARG A 11 13.45 1.17 23.08
C ARG A 11 12.87 0.09 22.19
N SER A 12 11.56 0.17 21.97
CA SER A 12 10.85 -0.56 20.91
C SER A 12 10.61 0.40 19.74
N HIS A 13 10.62 -0.13 18.53
CA HIS A 13 10.37 0.62 17.29
C HIS A 13 9.14 0.04 16.62
N ILE A 14 8.18 0.88 16.31
CA ILE A 14 6.92 0.49 15.69
C ILE A 14 6.81 1.22 14.35
N ALA A 15 6.59 0.46 13.28
CA ALA A 15 6.25 0.97 11.96
C ALA A 15 4.81 0.58 11.64
N VAL A 16 3.94 1.55 11.38
CA VAL A 16 2.56 1.30 10.91
C VAL A 16 2.56 1.49 9.41
N ILE A 17 2.14 0.48 8.67
CA ILE A 17 2.14 0.47 7.21
C ILE A 17 0.78 0.00 6.69
N GLY A 18 0.21 0.69 5.70
CA GLY A 18 -1.01 0.24 5.01
C GLY A 18 -0.72 -0.86 3.99
N ASP A 19 -1.72 -1.66 3.69
CA ASP A 19 -1.69 -2.72 2.67
C ASP A 19 -1.29 -2.20 1.28
N GLY A 20 -1.79 -1.04 0.87
CA GLY A 20 -1.36 -0.38 -0.37
C GLY A 20 0.14 -0.05 -0.38
N ALA A 21 0.68 0.46 0.72
CA ALA A 21 2.11 0.78 0.83
C ALA A 21 3.01 -0.48 0.83
N MET A 22 2.46 -1.65 1.22
CA MET A 22 3.17 -2.93 1.13
C MET A 22 3.53 -3.33 -0.30
N THR A 23 2.92 -2.74 -1.31
CA THR A 23 3.25 -3.02 -2.73
C THR A 23 4.54 -2.36 -3.19
N ALA A 24 5.11 -1.44 -2.41
CA ALA A 24 6.35 -0.73 -2.74
C ALA A 24 7.60 -1.60 -2.54
N GLY A 25 8.53 -1.59 -3.50
CA GLY A 25 9.74 -2.43 -3.47
C GLY A 25 10.60 -2.21 -2.21
N MET A 26 10.74 -0.96 -1.75
CA MET A 26 11.52 -0.65 -0.54
C MET A 26 11.02 -1.38 0.72
N VAL A 27 9.73 -1.73 0.79
CA VAL A 27 9.18 -2.51 1.91
C VAL A 27 9.78 -3.92 1.93
N PHE A 28 9.90 -4.57 0.76
CA PHE A 28 10.51 -5.89 0.65
C PHE A 28 12.00 -5.85 0.99
N GLU A 29 12.71 -4.82 0.56
CA GLU A 29 14.11 -4.59 0.93
C GLU A 29 14.25 -4.43 2.45
N ALA A 30 13.36 -3.66 3.09
CA ALA A 30 13.35 -3.46 4.53
C ALA A 30 13.01 -4.74 5.31
N LEU A 31 12.02 -5.53 4.84
CA LEU A 31 11.66 -6.81 5.44
C LEU A 31 12.80 -7.82 5.34
N ASN A 32 13.44 -7.91 4.18
CA ASN A 32 14.61 -8.77 3.97
C ASN A 32 15.76 -8.41 4.93
N CYS A 33 16.05 -7.12 5.07
CA CYS A 33 17.08 -6.66 5.99
C CYS A 33 16.70 -6.90 7.47
N ALA A 34 15.45 -6.60 7.85
CA ALA A 34 15.00 -6.73 9.23
C ALA A 34 14.88 -8.19 9.67
N GLY A 35 14.43 -9.07 8.78
CA GLY A 35 14.23 -10.48 9.10
C GLY A 35 15.51 -11.27 9.37
N ASP A 36 16.65 -10.82 8.84
CA ASP A 36 17.98 -11.37 9.17
C ASP A 36 18.46 -10.96 10.57
N MET A 37 17.92 -9.87 11.12
CA MET A 37 18.31 -9.31 12.42
C MET A 37 17.45 -9.87 13.55
N LYS A 38 17.69 -11.11 13.99
CA LYS A 38 16.84 -11.86 14.94
C LYS A 38 16.65 -11.20 16.31
N ASP A 39 17.54 -10.30 16.71
CA ASP A 39 17.49 -9.55 17.97
C ASP A 39 16.97 -8.10 17.80
N LEU A 40 16.45 -7.76 16.62
CA LEU A 40 15.89 -6.45 16.33
C LEU A 40 14.53 -6.29 17.01
N ARG A 41 14.36 -5.28 17.87
CA ARG A 41 13.08 -4.93 18.50
C ARG A 41 12.28 -4.02 17.56
N LEU A 42 11.73 -4.62 16.53
CA LEU A 42 10.87 -3.97 15.54
C LEU A 42 9.50 -4.64 15.51
N LEU A 43 8.45 -3.85 15.63
CA LEU A 43 7.07 -4.26 15.38
C LEU A 43 6.58 -3.53 14.12
N VAL A 44 6.24 -4.27 13.09
CA VAL A 44 5.52 -3.77 11.92
C VAL A 44 4.04 -4.04 12.13
N ILE A 45 3.21 -3.01 12.16
CA ILE A 45 1.75 -3.13 12.18
C ILE A 45 1.27 -2.94 10.74
N LEU A 46 0.82 -4.02 10.12
CA LEU A 46 0.16 -3.99 8.82
C LEU A 46 -1.31 -3.63 9.04
N ASN A 47 -1.70 -2.43 8.63
CA ASN A 47 -3.09 -2.00 8.63
C ASN A 47 -3.71 -2.35 7.27
N ASP A 48 -4.41 -3.48 7.24
CA ASP A 48 -5.10 -3.99 6.05
C ASP A 48 -6.55 -3.52 6.07
N ASN A 49 -6.92 -2.69 5.11
CA ASN A 49 -8.28 -2.21 4.95
C ASN A 49 -8.85 -2.46 3.55
N ASP A 50 -8.20 -3.34 2.78
CA ASP A 50 -8.55 -3.69 1.39
C ASP A 50 -8.74 -2.44 0.51
N CYS A 51 -7.97 -1.36 0.81
CA CYS A 51 -8.09 -0.10 0.10
C CYS A 51 -6.78 0.71 0.20
N SER A 52 -6.16 0.98 -0.94
CA SER A 52 -5.16 2.05 -1.03
C SER A 52 -5.87 3.39 -1.28
N ILE A 53 -5.51 4.13 -2.30
CA ILE A 53 -6.29 5.28 -2.82
C ILE A 53 -7.48 4.74 -3.63
N SER A 54 -7.23 3.75 -4.49
CA SER A 54 -8.21 2.95 -5.24
C SER A 54 -8.32 1.54 -4.65
N PRO A 55 -9.26 0.70 -5.11
CA PRO A 55 -9.27 -0.73 -4.79
C PRO A 55 -7.90 -1.35 -5.08
N PRO A 56 -7.38 -2.22 -4.21
CA PRO A 56 -6.03 -2.75 -4.33
C PRO A 56 -5.90 -3.66 -5.56
N VAL A 57 -4.72 -3.66 -6.16
CA VAL A 57 -4.38 -4.44 -7.36
C VAL A 57 -3.19 -5.36 -7.10
N GLY A 58 -3.04 -6.37 -7.95
CA GLY A 58 -1.89 -7.28 -7.93
C GLY A 58 -2.04 -8.53 -7.07
N ALA A 59 -1.05 -9.42 -7.15
CA ALA A 59 -1.07 -10.73 -6.50
C ALA A 59 -1.02 -10.66 -4.97
N LEU A 60 -0.39 -9.63 -4.41
CA LEU A 60 -0.27 -9.44 -2.96
C LEU A 60 -1.66 -9.26 -2.31
N LYS A 61 -2.59 -8.57 -2.98
CA LYS A 61 -3.99 -8.50 -2.55
C LYS A 61 -4.59 -9.90 -2.37
N ASN A 62 -4.42 -10.78 -3.36
CA ASN A 62 -4.97 -12.13 -3.30
C ASN A 62 -4.38 -12.91 -2.13
N HIS A 63 -3.09 -12.70 -1.82
CA HIS A 63 -2.43 -13.31 -0.68
C HIS A 63 -3.08 -12.85 0.66
N PHE A 64 -3.30 -11.55 0.86
CA PHE A 64 -3.98 -11.03 2.05
C PHE A 64 -5.44 -11.51 2.13
N THR A 65 -6.17 -11.50 1.03
CA THR A 65 -7.54 -12.03 0.98
C THR A 65 -7.58 -13.51 1.38
N GLN A 66 -6.60 -14.31 0.96
CA GLN A 66 -6.50 -15.73 1.37
C GLN A 66 -6.20 -15.88 2.86
N LEU A 67 -5.35 -15.04 3.44
CA LEU A 67 -5.10 -15.02 4.88
C LEU A 67 -6.37 -14.67 5.68
N MET A 68 -7.24 -13.81 5.13
CA MET A 68 -8.49 -13.40 5.76
C MET A 68 -9.65 -14.39 5.57
N SER A 69 -9.69 -15.13 4.46
CA SER A 69 -10.79 -16.03 4.09
C SER A 69 -10.69 -17.43 4.66
N GLY A 70 -9.56 -17.81 5.25
CA GLY A 70 -9.29 -19.16 5.77
C GLY A 70 -9.84 -19.40 7.19
N GLN A 71 -9.79 -20.66 7.62
CA GLN A 71 -10.08 -21.07 9.02
C GLN A 71 -9.20 -20.32 10.04
N PHE A 72 -8.08 -19.74 9.60
CA PHE A 72 -7.19 -18.90 10.38
C PHE A 72 -7.88 -17.66 10.98
N TYR A 73 -8.71 -16.97 10.22
CA TYR A 73 -9.43 -15.78 10.72
C TYR A 73 -10.44 -16.15 11.83
N ALA A 74 -11.17 -17.26 11.66
CA ALA A 74 -12.09 -17.74 12.67
C ALA A 74 -11.34 -18.18 13.94
N GLN A 75 -10.22 -18.89 13.79
CA GLN A 75 -9.39 -19.33 14.91
C GLN A 75 -8.69 -18.17 15.61
N ALA A 76 -8.14 -17.19 14.85
CA ALA A 76 -7.51 -16.00 15.43
C ALA A 76 -8.49 -15.14 16.23
N ARG A 77 -9.74 -15.02 15.76
CA ARG A 77 -10.82 -14.34 16.48
C ARG A 77 -11.18 -15.06 17.78
N ASP A 78 -11.19 -16.40 17.77
CA ASP A 78 -11.52 -17.20 18.95
C ASP A 78 -10.33 -17.25 19.93
N ILE A 79 -9.09 -17.25 19.45
CA ILE A 79 -7.86 -17.11 20.25
C ILE A 79 -7.79 -15.72 20.88
N GLY A 80 -8.12 -14.65 20.14
CA GLY A 80 -8.21 -13.29 20.65
C GLY A 80 -9.17 -13.19 21.85
N LYS A 81 -10.34 -13.78 21.74
CA LYS A 81 -11.31 -13.87 22.85
C LYS A 81 -10.82 -14.74 24.03
N ALA A 82 -9.99 -15.73 23.77
CA ALA A 82 -9.41 -16.59 24.81
C ALA A 82 -8.24 -15.92 25.57
N ILE A 83 -7.47 -15.03 24.90
CA ILE A 83 -6.35 -14.28 25.51
C ILE A 83 -6.83 -13.22 26.50
N VAL A 84 -8.07 -12.73 26.38
CA VAL A 84 -8.67 -11.72 27.28
C VAL A 84 -9.03 -12.30 28.66
N ARG A 85 -9.00 -13.63 28.86
CA ARG A 85 -9.22 -14.21 30.20
C ARG A 85 -7.90 -14.26 31.00
N PRO A 86 -7.87 -13.78 32.25
CA PRO A 86 -6.66 -13.73 33.06
C PRO A 86 -6.26 -15.12 33.56
N PHE A 87 -5.36 -15.83 32.85
CA PHE A 87 -4.80 -17.09 33.32
C PHE A 87 -3.28 -17.18 33.07
N PRO A 88 -2.44 -17.41 34.10
CA PRO A 88 -0.99 -17.55 33.98
C PRO A 88 -0.53 -18.86 33.29
N LYS A 89 -1.41 -19.79 32.98
CA LYS A 89 -1.09 -21.06 32.29
C LYS A 89 -1.10 -20.98 30.76
N LEU A 90 -1.35 -19.80 30.18
CA LEU A 90 -1.52 -19.66 28.73
C LEU A 90 -0.17 -19.59 27.99
N PHE A 91 0.93 -19.25 28.68
CA PHE A 91 2.26 -19.25 28.08
C PHE A 91 2.72 -20.67 27.68
N ASP A 92 2.30 -21.68 28.44
CA ASP A 92 2.55 -23.10 28.10
C ASP A 92 1.62 -23.61 26.99
N LEU A 93 0.42 -23.01 26.85
CA LEU A 93 -0.52 -23.39 25.79
C LEU A 93 -0.10 -22.82 24.43
N THR A 94 0.42 -21.60 24.40
CA THR A 94 0.96 -21.00 23.16
C THR A 94 2.21 -21.72 22.69
N LYS A 95 3.08 -22.16 23.60
CA LYS A 95 4.25 -22.97 23.27
C LYS A 95 3.85 -24.37 22.76
N ARG A 96 2.83 -24.99 23.36
CA ARG A 96 2.25 -26.26 22.88
C ARG A 96 1.46 -26.11 21.58
N ALA A 97 0.77 -25.00 21.36
CA ALA A 97 0.11 -24.71 20.09
C ALA A 97 1.13 -24.48 18.97
N GLU A 98 2.25 -23.84 19.29
CA GLU A 98 3.38 -23.64 18.37
C GLU A 98 4.10 -24.99 18.06
N GLU A 99 4.26 -25.86 19.04
CA GLU A 99 4.78 -27.22 18.86
C GLU A 99 3.78 -28.13 18.10
N TYR A 100 2.48 -27.99 18.36
CA TYR A 100 1.41 -28.71 17.62
C TYR A 100 1.27 -28.21 16.17
N SER A 101 1.45 -26.91 15.94
CA SER A 101 1.41 -26.33 14.57
C SER A 101 2.64 -26.70 13.74
N LYS A 102 3.79 -26.97 14.39
CA LYS A 102 5.00 -27.49 13.72
C LYS A 102 4.89 -28.98 13.34
N GLY A 103 3.95 -29.72 13.94
CA GLY A 103 3.67 -31.12 13.62
C GLY A 103 2.53 -31.34 12.62
N MET A 104 1.65 -30.38 12.43
CA MET A 104 0.70 -30.33 11.33
C MET A 104 1.32 -29.42 10.28
N VAL A 105 1.73 -29.98 9.16
CA VAL A 105 2.17 -29.25 7.96
C VAL A 105 1.17 -28.11 7.72
N ALA A 106 1.49 -26.91 8.21
CA ALA A 106 0.78 -25.70 7.81
C ALA A 106 1.10 -25.54 6.32
N PRO A 107 0.10 -25.64 5.43
CA PRO A 107 0.37 -25.72 4.00
C PRO A 107 1.02 -24.48 3.41
N HIS A 108 1.14 -23.38 4.14
CA HIS A 108 1.76 -22.14 3.65
C HIS A 108 2.26 -21.30 4.83
N SER A 109 3.58 -21.12 4.94
CA SER A 109 4.14 -19.99 5.67
C SER A 109 3.67 -18.68 5.00
N THR A 110 3.46 -17.65 5.81
CA THR A 110 3.14 -16.34 5.24
C THR A 110 4.39 -15.75 4.58
N LEU A 111 4.21 -14.86 3.62
CA LEU A 111 5.32 -14.11 3.00
C LEU A 111 6.25 -13.48 4.06
N PHE A 112 5.70 -13.03 5.17
CA PHE A 112 6.47 -12.43 6.27
C PHE A 112 7.37 -13.44 6.97
N GLU A 113 6.92 -14.66 7.17
CA GLU A 113 7.71 -15.73 7.79
C GLU A 113 8.84 -16.17 6.87
N GLU A 114 8.63 -16.18 5.56
CA GLU A 114 9.70 -16.43 4.57
C GLU A 114 10.80 -15.35 4.65
N PHE A 115 10.46 -14.10 4.96
CA PHE A 115 11.43 -13.05 5.27
C PHE A 115 12.03 -13.17 6.68
N GLY A 116 11.65 -14.16 7.48
CA GLY A 116 12.18 -14.36 8.83
C GLY A 116 11.57 -13.45 9.89
N MET A 117 10.42 -12.83 9.61
CA MET A 117 9.60 -12.08 10.55
C MET A 117 8.67 -13.03 11.31
N ASN A 118 8.35 -12.71 12.56
CA ASN A 118 7.32 -13.46 13.30
C ASN A 118 5.95 -12.81 13.02
N TYR A 119 5.08 -13.53 12.30
CA TYR A 119 3.76 -13.04 11.93
C TYR A 119 2.71 -13.37 12.98
N HIS A 120 1.86 -12.38 13.29
CA HIS A 120 0.72 -12.48 14.20
C HIS A 120 -0.52 -11.84 13.56
N GLY A 121 -1.64 -12.49 13.71
CA GLY A 121 -2.91 -12.01 13.16
C GLY A 121 -3.52 -12.96 12.12
N PRO A 122 -4.49 -12.51 11.33
CA PRO A 122 -5.10 -11.16 11.36
C PRO A 122 -6.01 -10.96 12.60
N ILE A 123 -6.09 -9.72 13.09
CA ILE A 123 -6.99 -9.32 14.18
C ILE A 123 -7.87 -8.13 13.76
N ASP A 124 -9.05 -8.00 14.38
CA ASP A 124 -9.93 -6.86 14.16
C ASP A 124 -9.34 -5.59 14.80
N GLY A 125 -9.00 -4.59 13.98
CA GLY A 125 -8.43 -3.32 14.42
C GLY A 125 -9.46 -2.37 15.04
N HIS A 126 -10.76 -2.63 14.90
CA HIS A 126 -11.81 -1.86 15.54
C HIS A 126 -12.19 -2.40 16.92
N ASP A 127 -11.76 -3.62 17.26
CA ASP A 127 -11.93 -4.20 18.59
C ASP A 127 -10.74 -3.85 19.51
N LEU A 128 -10.83 -2.72 20.20
CA LEU A 128 -9.77 -2.24 21.09
C LEU A 128 -9.62 -3.13 22.34
N GLU A 129 -10.64 -3.89 22.73
CA GLU A 129 -10.56 -4.82 23.87
C GLU A 129 -9.64 -6.00 23.55
N VAL A 130 -9.52 -6.36 22.27
CA VAL A 130 -8.57 -7.37 21.76
C VAL A 130 -7.24 -6.75 21.38
N LEU A 131 -7.25 -5.64 20.62
CA LEU A 131 -6.03 -5.03 20.07
C LEU A 131 -5.05 -4.56 21.15
N ILE A 132 -5.56 -3.89 22.22
CA ILE A 132 -4.69 -3.34 23.27
C ILE A 132 -3.91 -4.42 24.02
N PRO A 133 -4.55 -5.50 24.54
CA PRO A 133 -3.83 -6.61 25.17
C PRO A 133 -2.82 -7.29 24.24
N VAL A 134 -3.15 -7.47 22.95
CA VAL A 134 -2.22 -8.06 21.97
C VAL A 134 -0.97 -7.18 21.83
N LEU A 135 -1.13 -5.86 21.65
CA LEU A 135 0.01 -4.93 21.57
C LEU A 135 0.84 -4.92 22.85
N GLN A 136 0.20 -5.00 24.04
CA GLN A 136 0.90 -5.09 25.32
C GLN A 136 1.75 -6.36 25.43
N ASN A 137 1.22 -7.51 24.98
CA ASN A 137 1.94 -8.77 24.97
C ASN A 137 3.09 -8.74 23.96
N MET A 138 2.88 -8.21 22.77
CA MET A 138 3.92 -8.12 21.72
C MET A 138 5.11 -7.26 22.15
N LYS A 139 4.93 -6.27 23.02
CA LYS A 139 6.05 -5.50 23.61
C LYS A 139 7.05 -6.37 24.39
N GLN A 140 6.64 -7.54 24.87
CA GLN A 140 7.48 -8.47 25.61
C GLN A 140 8.23 -9.46 24.71
N LEU A 141 7.82 -9.56 23.44
CA LEU A 141 8.45 -10.47 22.48
C LEU A 141 9.75 -9.87 21.93
N ASN A 142 10.65 -10.74 21.53
CA ASN A 142 11.91 -10.39 20.90
C ASN A 142 11.90 -10.74 19.42
N GLY A 143 12.76 -10.08 18.66
CA GLY A 143 12.90 -10.28 17.22
C GLY A 143 12.00 -9.32 16.39
N PRO A 144 12.12 -9.38 15.08
CA PRO A 144 11.26 -8.63 14.17
C PRO A 144 9.88 -9.26 14.09
N LEU A 145 8.85 -8.48 14.38
CA LEU A 145 7.46 -8.91 14.49
C LEU A 145 6.59 -8.22 13.43
N VAL A 146 5.58 -8.92 12.92
CA VAL A 146 4.50 -8.35 12.12
C VAL A 146 3.17 -8.61 12.83
N LEU A 147 2.40 -7.56 13.06
CA LEU A 147 1.01 -7.63 13.49
C LEU A 147 0.10 -7.24 12.33
N HIS A 148 -0.69 -8.18 11.85
CA HIS A 148 -1.68 -7.93 10.81
C HIS A 148 -3.00 -7.51 11.47
N VAL A 149 -3.40 -6.28 11.20
CA VAL A 149 -4.60 -5.64 11.76
C VAL A 149 -5.55 -5.34 10.60
N VAL A 150 -6.75 -5.88 10.67
CA VAL A 150 -7.80 -5.66 9.65
C VAL A 150 -8.68 -4.51 10.11
N THR A 151 -8.87 -3.52 9.24
CA THR A 151 -9.74 -2.37 9.49
C THR A 151 -10.67 -2.12 8.30
N GLN A 152 -11.65 -1.25 8.49
CA GLN A 152 -12.55 -0.79 7.45
C GLN A 152 -12.32 0.70 7.20
N LYS A 153 -11.89 1.06 6.00
CA LYS A 153 -11.71 2.47 5.63
C LYS A 153 -13.05 3.21 5.68
N GLY A 154 -13.07 4.36 6.36
CA GLY A 154 -14.30 5.13 6.56
C GLY A 154 -15.17 4.66 7.73
N HIS A 155 -14.71 3.69 8.55
CA HIS A 155 -15.44 3.18 9.70
C HIS A 155 -15.98 4.31 10.59
N GLY A 156 -17.25 4.19 10.99
CA GLY A 156 -17.96 5.21 11.78
C GLY A 156 -18.68 6.28 10.96
N TYR A 157 -18.49 6.33 9.62
CA TYR A 157 -19.19 7.25 8.73
C TYR A 157 -19.64 6.53 7.46
N ALA A 158 -20.92 6.15 7.39
CA ALA A 158 -21.46 5.34 6.31
C ALA A 158 -21.14 5.84 4.89
N PRO A 159 -21.24 7.16 4.56
CA PRO A 159 -20.88 7.63 3.22
C PRO A 159 -19.41 7.40 2.84
N ALA A 160 -18.49 7.36 3.82
CA ALA A 160 -17.09 7.05 3.56
C ALA A 160 -16.83 5.55 3.44
N VAL A 161 -17.61 4.72 4.13
CA VAL A 161 -17.59 3.26 3.96
C VAL A 161 -18.08 2.88 2.56
N ASP A 162 -19.17 3.51 2.09
CA ASP A 162 -19.77 3.23 0.80
C ASP A 162 -18.89 3.72 -0.38
N ASN A 163 -18.12 4.79 -0.17
CA ASN A 163 -17.24 5.34 -1.20
C ASN A 163 -15.90 5.84 -0.62
N PRO A 164 -15.02 4.91 -0.19
CA PRO A 164 -13.78 5.23 0.48
C PRO A 164 -12.80 6.04 -0.38
N THR A 165 -12.83 5.88 -1.69
CA THR A 165 -12.01 6.65 -2.63
C THR A 165 -12.40 8.13 -2.64
N LYS A 166 -13.71 8.42 -2.69
CA LYS A 166 -14.23 9.79 -2.69
C LYS A 166 -13.89 10.55 -1.41
N TYR A 167 -13.82 9.83 -0.27
CA TYR A 167 -13.52 10.40 1.05
C TYR A 167 -12.04 10.30 1.44
N HIS A 168 -11.17 9.94 0.50
CA HIS A 168 -9.73 9.90 0.74
C HIS A 168 -9.11 11.27 0.48
N GLY A 169 -8.49 11.88 1.50
CA GLY A 169 -7.74 13.14 1.35
C GLY A 169 -8.58 14.36 0.96
N ILE A 170 -9.79 14.48 1.50
CA ILE A 170 -10.71 15.59 1.20
C ILE A 170 -10.51 16.78 2.10
N SER A 171 -10.90 17.98 1.59
CA SER A 171 -11.01 19.21 2.38
C SER A 171 -12.11 19.10 3.46
N PRO A 172 -12.09 19.93 4.51
CA PRO A 172 -13.15 19.96 5.52
C PRO A 172 -14.54 20.10 4.88
N PHE A 173 -15.50 19.31 5.35
CA PHE A 173 -16.89 19.29 4.85
C PHE A 173 -17.87 19.12 6.01
N ASP A 174 -19.15 19.42 5.77
CA ASP A 174 -20.24 19.19 6.72
C ASP A 174 -20.64 17.70 6.67
N SER A 175 -20.37 16.96 7.75
CA SER A 175 -20.65 15.53 7.82
C SER A 175 -22.13 15.17 7.68
N SER A 176 -23.05 16.11 7.98
CA SER A 176 -24.50 15.90 7.80
C SER A 176 -24.94 15.94 6.32
N LYS A 177 -24.16 16.65 5.47
CA LYS A 177 -24.46 16.82 4.04
C LYS A 177 -23.56 15.98 3.13
N GLY A 178 -22.45 15.49 3.68
CA GLY A 178 -21.41 14.85 2.89
C GLY A 178 -20.66 15.82 1.97
N ILE A 179 -19.93 15.26 0.99
CA ILE A 179 -19.22 16.08 0.00
C ILE A 179 -20.22 16.60 -1.03
N VAL A 180 -20.42 17.91 -1.02
CA VAL A 180 -21.26 18.61 -2.00
C VAL A 180 -20.37 19.08 -3.16
N PRO A 181 -20.61 18.64 -4.39
CA PRO A 181 -19.89 19.13 -5.55
C PRO A 181 -20.11 20.65 -5.70
N SER A 182 -19.03 21.39 -5.94
CA SER A 182 -19.13 22.81 -6.31
C SER A 182 -18.77 22.99 -7.79
N PRO A 183 -19.42 23.94 -8.49
CA PRO A 183 -19.01 24.30 -9.83
C PRO A 183 -17.54 24.75 -9.84
N HIS A 184 -16.76 24.24 -10.77
CA HIS A 184 -15.36 24.64 -10.97
C HIS A 184 -15.08 24.80 -12.46
N ALA A 185 -14.07 25.60 -12.79
CA ALA A 185 -13.54 25.66 -14.14
C ALA A 185 -12.87 24.31 -14.51
N LYS A 186 -12.85 23.98 -15.81
CA LYS A 186 -12.20 22.78 -16.28
C LYS A 186 -10.73 22.76 -15.86
N THR A 187 -10.34 21.68 -15.17
CA THR A 187 -8.97 21.49 -14.67
C THR A 187 -8.03 20.99 -15.76
N TYR A 188 -6.72 21.15 -15.56
CA TYR A 188 -5.73 20.56 -16.45
C TYR A 188 -5.82 19.03 -16.51
N THR A 189 -6.13 18.37 -15.40
CA THR A 189 -6.36 16.92 -15.33
C THR A 189 -7.53 16.49 -16.21
N GLU A 190 -8.63 17.26 -16.26
CA GLU A 190 -9.76 16.98 -17.14
C GLU A 190 -9.41 17.23 -18.62
N VAL A 191 -8.61 18.26 -18.92
CA VAL A 191 -8.12 18.51 -20.29
C VAL A 191 -7.23 17.36 -20.74
N PHE A 192 -6.33 16.89 -19.88
CA PHE A 192 -5.48 15.73 -20.17
C PHE A 192 -6.31 14.46 -20.38
N SER A 193 -7.31 14.19 -19.55
CA SER A 193 -8.20 13.04 -19.68
C SER A 193 -8.90 13.01 -21.05
N ASP A 194 -9.47 14.14 -21.46
CA ASP A 194 -10.15 14.25 -22.75
C ASP A 194 -9.18 14.04 -23.94
N TRP A 195 -7.99 14.66 -23.87
CA TRP A 195 -6.95 14.50 -24.87
C TRP A 195 -6.50 13.04 -24.98
N LEU A 196 -6.27 12.37 -23.85
CA LEU A 196 -5.82 10.98 -23.83
C LEU A 196 -6.85 10.03 -24.43
N LEU A 197 -8.13 10.25 -24.15
CA LEU A 197 -9.22 9.49 -24.74
C LEU A 197 -9.26 9.69 -26.28
N ASP A 198 -9.14 10.94 -26.74
CA ASP A 198 -9.17 11.24 -28.17
C ASP A 198 -8.02 10.56 -28.92
N ILE A 199 -6.81 10.61 -28.42
CA ILE A 199 -5.66 9.94 -29.07
C ILE A 199 -5.77 8.41 -29.00
N ALA A 200 -6.28 7.86 -27.90
CA ALA A 200 -6.41 6.41 -27.72
C ALA A 200 -7.48 5.80 -28.63
N ARG A 201 -8.51 6.56 -28.99
CA ARG A 201 -9.50 6.17 -30.00
C ARG A 201 -8.91 6.12 -31.41
N LYS A 202 -7.92 6.96 -31.69
CA LYS A 202 -7.25 7.07 -33.00
C LYS A 202 -6.08 6.10 -33.17
N ASP A 203 -5.36 5.78 -32.05
CA ASP A 203 -4.20 4.90 -32.08
C ASP A 203 -4.33 3.78 -31.03
N PRO A 204 -4.51 2.52 -31.46
CA PRO A 204 -4.65 1.40 -30.53
C PRO A 204 -3.37 1.06 -29.74
N ARG A 205 -2.23 1.62 -30.11
CA ARG A 205 -0.95 1.43 -29.41
C ARG A 205 -0.85 2.26 -28.14
N VAL A 206 -1.75 3.23 -27.91
CA VAL A 206 -1.74 4.08 -26.71
C VAL A 206 -2.16 3.26 -25.50
N ILE A 207 -1.28 3.19 -24.52
CA ILE A 207 -1.45 2.47 -23.24
C ILE A 207 -1.36 3.48 -22.10
N ALA A 208 -2.25 3.40 -21.12
CA ALA A 208 -2.18 4.25 -19.91
C ALA A 208 -1.71 3.44 -18.70
N ILE A 209 -0.76 4.01 -17.97
CA ILE A 209 -0.16 3.41 -16.77
C ILE A 209 -0.24 4.42 -15.62
N THR A 210 -0.52 3.95 -14.41
CA THR A 210 -0.46 4.78 -13.20
C THR A 210 -0.05 3.96 -11.98
N PRO A 211 0.78 4.49 -11.08
CA PRO A 211 1.01 3.89 -9.77
C PRO A 211 -0.04 4.39 -8.76
N ALA A 212 -1.16 3.66 -8.63
CA ALA A 212 -2.25 3.86 -7.66
C ALA A 212 -2.97 5.22 -7.72
N MET A 213 -2.84 5.98 -8.83
CA MET A 213 -3.37 7.36 -8.92
C MET A 213 -4.42 7.54 -10.02
N LYS A 214 -5.20 6.50 -10.31
CA LYS A 214 -6.19 6.49 -11.41
C LYS A 214 -7.15 7.68 -11.38
N GLU A 215 -7.73 7.97 -10.22
CA GLU A 215 -8.68 9.07 -10.03
C GLU A 215 -7.98 10.43 -10.15
N GLY A 216 -6.90 10.60 -9.42
CA GLY A 216 -6.14 11.86 -9.33
C GLY A 216 -5.44 12.25 -10.62
N SER A 217 -5.10 11.28 -11.47
CA SER A 217 -4.47 11.52 -12.79
C SER A 217 -5.47 11.56 -13.95
N GLY A 218 -6.79 11.56 -13.67
CA GLY A 218 -7.82 11.66 -14.71
C GLY A 218 -7.96 10.44 -15.62
N LEU A 219 -7.59 9.24 -15.16
CA LEU A 219 -7.58 8.03 -15.97
C LEU A 219 -8.83 7.16 -15.82
N VAL A 220 -9.83 7.59 -15.05
CA VAL A 220 -11.05 6.82 -14.79
C VAL A 220 -11.80 6.51 -16.09
N ALA A 221 -11.98 7.50 -16.96
CA ALA A 221 -12.66 7.32 -18.23
C ALA A 221 -11.88 6.41 -19.19
N PHE A 222 -10.54 6.55 -19.24
CA PHE A 222 -9.68 5.68 -20.02
C PHE A 222 -9.77 4.21 -19.56
N ALA A 223 -9.66 3.98 -18.26
CA ALA A 223 -9.76 2.63 -17.69
C ALA A 223 -11.11 1.96 -17.98
N LYS A 224 -12.19 2.74 -18.04
CA LYS A 224 -13.53 2.25 -18.39
C LYS A 224 -13.68 1.93 -19.88
N GLU A 225 -13.16 2.79 -20.76
CA GLU A 225 -13.31 2.63 -22.21
C GLU A 225 -12.30 1.62 -22.78
N PHE A 226 -11.09 1.57 -22.23
CA PHE A 226 -9.98 0.74 -22.70
C PHE A 226 -9.37 -0.14 -21.61
N PRO A 227 -10.13 -1.04 -20.97
CA PRO A 227 -9.66 -1.81 -19.80
C PRO A 227 -8.44 -2.69 -20.09
N SER A 228 -8.28 -3.19 -21.32
CA SER A 228 -7.11 -3.99 -21.74
C SER A 228 -5.85 -3.16 -22.02
N ARG A 229 -5.97 -1.84 -22.04
CA ARG A 229 -4.88 -0.89 -22.30
C ARG A 229 -4.61 0.03 -21.12
N PHE A 230 -5.20 -0.27 -19.97
CA PHE A 230 -5.02 0.44 -18.71
C PHE A 230 -4.34 -0.45 -17.70
N PHE A 231 -3.28 0.05 -17.05
CA PHE A 231 -2.54 -0.65 -16.02
C PHE A 231 -2.37 0.23 -14.79
N ASP A 232 -2.98 -0.19 -13.67
CA ASP A 232 -2.64 0.30 -12.35
C ASP A 232 -1.62 -0.68 -11.74
N VAL A 233 -0.43 -0.19 -11.44
CA VAL A 233 0.69 -1.02 -10.94
C VAL A 233 0.85 -0.92 -9.42
N ALA A 234 -0.17 -0.43 -8.71
CA ALA A 234 -0.15 -0.15 -7.29
C ALA A 234 0.89 0.95 -6.93
N ILE A 235 1.30 1.08 -5.66
CA ILE A 235 2.28 2.11 -5.23
C ILE A 235 3.69 1.65 -5.59
N ALA A 236 4.01 1.64 -6.89
CA ALA A 236 5.25 1.09 -7.44
C ALA A 236 5.76 1.93 -8.63
N GLU A 237 6.19 3.18 -8.36
CA GLU A 237 6.59 4.14 -9.38
C GLU A 237 7.79 3.65 -10.19
N GLN A 238 8.77 3.00 -9.57
CA GLN A 238 9.92 2.41 -10.25
C GLN A 238 9.46 1.36 -11.28
N HIS A 239 8.58 0.46 -10.83
CA HIS A 239 8.00 -0.56 -11.70
C HIS A 239 7.21 0.06 -12.86
N ALA A 240 6.44 1.13 -12.61
CA ALA A 240 5.67 1.84 -13.63
C ALA A 240 6.55 2.33 -14.78
N ALA A 241 7.70 2.95 -14.45
CA ALA A 241 8.64 3.47 -15.45
C ALA A 241 9.30 2.34 -16.26
N THR A 242 9.84 1.31 -15.60
CA THR A 242 10.45 0.16 -16.28
C THR A 242 9.44 -0.61 -17.13
N PHE A 243 8.21 -0.81 -16.61
CA PHE A 243 7.14 -1.44 -17.36
C PHE A 243 6.75 -0.66 -18.62
N ALA A 244 6.66 0.69 -18.50
CA ALA A 244 6.45 1.56 -19.66
C ALA A 244 7.57 1.44 -20.70
N GLY A 245 8.84 1.38 -20.26
CA GLY A 245 9.98 1.14 -21.14
C GLY A 245 9.85 -0.16 -21.92
N GLY A 246 9.50 -1.26 -21.25
CA GLY A 246 9.29 -2.56 -21.89
C GLY A 246 8.17 -2.54 -22.95
N LEU A 247 7.06 -1.85 -22.66
CA LEU A 247 5.96 -1.70 -23.63
C LEU A 247 6.37 -0.85 -24.83
N ALA A 248 7.16 0.22 -24.61
CA ALA A 248 7.67 1.08 -25.67
C ALA A 248 8.65 0.34 -26.58
N ALA A 249 9.50 -0.54 -26.04
CA ALA A 249 10.43 -1.36 -26.80
C ALA A 249 9.72 -2.29 -27.80
N GLU A 250 8.50 -2.71 -27.50
CA GLU A 250 7.62 -3.51 -28.39
C GLU A 250 6.75 -2.65 -29.32
N GLY A 251 7.00 -1.33 -29.41
CA GLY A 251 6.33 -0.42 -30.32
C GLY A 251 4.97 0.12 -29.85
N LEU A 252 4.59 -0.09 -28.59
CA LEU A 252 3.46 0.58 -27.97
C LEU A 252 3.80 2.02 -27.61
N LYS A 253 2.78 2.81 -27.28
CA LYS A 253 2.91 4.23 -26.89
C LYS A 253 2.43 4.43 -25.45
N PRO A 254 3.28 4.12 -24.46
CA PRO A 254 2.92 4.26 -23.07
C PRO A 254 2.79 5.71 -22.65
N VAL A 255 1.72 6.01 -21.93
CA VAL A 255 1.47 7.25 -21.21
C VAL A 255 1.45 6.89 -19.72
N CYS A 256 2.59 7.11 -19.06
CA CYS A 256 2.81 6.74 -17.67
C CYS A 256 2.67 7.97 -16.77
N THR A 257 1.54 8.10 -16.06
CA THR A 257 1.20 9.29 -15.30
C THR A 257 1.69 9.21 -13.87
N PHE A 258 2.33 10.28 -13.39
CA PHE A 258 2.75 10.44 -12.00
C PHE A 258 2.22 11.74 -11.40
N TYR A 259 2.11 11.80 -10.08
CA TYR A 259 2.25 13.09 -9.41
C TYR A 259 3.72 13.51 -9.45
N SER A 260 3.98 14.80 -9.69
CA SER A 260 5.34 15.33 -9.81
C SER A 260 6.24 14.89 -8.65
N THR A 261 5.77 15.04 -7.40
CA THR A 261 6.54 14.60 -6.23
C THR A 261 6.84 13.09 -6.22
N PHE A 262 5.92 12.25 -6.71
CA PHE A 262 6.10 10.79 -6.72
C PHE A 262 7.00 10.31 -7.86
N SER A 263 7.14 11.09 -8.92
CA SER A 263 8.06 10.78 -10.03
C SER A 263 9.53 10.71 -9.59
N GLN A 264 9.87 11.37 -8.46
CA GLN A 264 11.21 11.28 -7.87
C GLN A 264 11.61 9.83 -7.53
N ARG A 265 10.63 8.97 -7.18
CA ARG A 265 10.90 7.54 -6.89
C ARG A 265 11.25 6.73 -8.13
N ALA A 266 10.90 7.21 -9.33
CA ALA A 266 11.16 6.55 -10.60
C ALA A 266 12.31 7.18 -11.39
N PHE A 267 13.02 8.15 -10.83
CA PHE A 267 14.06 8.90 -11.54
C PHE A 267 15.12 7.99 -12.16
N ASP A 268 15.65 7.05 -11.40
CA ASP A 268 16.67 6.11 -11.89
C ASP A 268 16.15 5.28 -13.08
N GLN A 269 14.93 4.76 -12.99
CA GLN A 269 14.32 3.96 -14.05
C GLN A 269 13.97 4.79 -15.29
N ILE A 270 13.56 6.05 -15.12
CA ILE A 270 13.34 6.97 -16.24
C ILE A 270 14.66 7.19 -17.00
N VAL A 271 15.76 7.41 -16.29
CA VAL A 271 17.08 7.57 -16.91
C VAL A 271 17.56 6.27 -17.54
N HIS A 272 17.66 5.21 -16.74
CA HIS A 272 18.32 3.97 -17.12
C HIS A 272 17.49 3.13 -18.10
N ASP A 273 16.18 2.98 -17.83
CA ASP A 273 15.34 2.03 -18.57
C ASP A 273 14.61 2.68 -19.76
N VAL A 274 14.54 4.02 -19.80
CA VAL A 274 13.81 4.73 -20.85
C VAL A 274 14.74 5.65 -21.63
N ALA A 275 15.38 6.64 -20.97
CA ALA A 275 16.12 7.68 -21.68
C ALA A 275 17.39 7.15 -22.36
N ILE A 276 18.20 6.31 -21.69
CA ILE A 276 19.41 5.72 -22.27
C ILE A 276 19.08 4.85 -23.48
N GLN A 277 17.91 4.23 -23.51
CA GLN A 277 17.46 3.37 -24.59
C GLN A 277 16.68 4.11 -25.68
N ASP A 278 16.51 5.43 -25.56
CA ASP A 278 15.77 6.29 -26.49
C ASP A 278 14.33 5.78 -26.75
N LEU A 279 13.64 5.35 -25.70
CA LEU A 279 12.31 4.78 -25.80
C LEU A 279 11.20 5.86 -25.74
N PRO A 280 10.18 5.81 -26.60
CA PRO A 280 9.14 6.83 -26.70
C PRO A 280 8.06 6.68 -25.61
N VAL A 281 8.40 6.97 -24.36
CA VAL A 281 7.46 6.99 -23.23
C VAL A 281 7.08 8.43 -22.92
N LEU A 282 5.78 8.68 -22.75
CA LEU A 282 5.27 9.98 -22.28
C LEU A 282 5.02 9.90 -20.77
N PHE A 283 5.61 10.84 -20.02
CA PHE A 283 5.43 10.99 -18.58
C PHE A 283 4.66 12.28 -18.23
N PRO A 284 3.32 12.26 -18.23
CA PRO A 284 2.54 13.39 -17.71
C PRO A 284 2.71 13.50 -16.20
N LEU A 285 3.06 14.70 -15.73
CA LEU A 285 3.24 15.00 -14.32
C LEU A 285 2.08 15.87 -13.83
N ASP A 286 1.22 15.31 -12.98
CA ASP A 286 0.17 16.06 -12.30
C ASP A 286 0.72 16.65 -10.98
N ARG A 287 0.06 17.65 -10.39
CA ARG A 287 0.49 18.33 -9.15
C ARG A 287 1.90 18.94 -9.25
N GLY A 288 2.28 19.50 -10.38
CA GLY A 288 3.51 20.28 -10.49
C GLY A 288 3.48 21.57 -9.67
N GLY A 289 4.61 21.94 -9.07
CA GLY A 289 4.73 23.13 -8.23
C GLY A 289 4.18 22.95 -6.80
N LEU A 290 3.69 24.07 -6.21
CA LEU A 290 3.16 24.10 -4.86
C LEU A 290 1.68 23.69 -4.87
N VAL A 291 1.31 22.68 -4.10
CA VAL A 291 -0.02 22.06 -4.12
C VAL A 291 -0.88 22.41 -2.88
N GLY A 292 -0.46 23.36 -2.06
CA GLY A 292 -1.25 23.92 -0.98
C GLY A 292 -1.66 22.90 0.09
N GLY A 293 -2.93 22.54 0.13
CA GLY A 293 -3.53 21.71 1.17
C GLY A 293 -2.95 20.30 1.30
N ASP A 294 -2.36 19.72 0.26
CA ASP A 294 -1.72 18.41 0.29
C ASP A 294 -0.37 18.44 1.05
N GLY A 295 0.18 19.61 1.32
CA GLY A 295 1.35 19.81 2.16
C GLY A 295 2.68 19.52 1.49
N CYS A 296 3.75 19.61 2.28
CA CYS A 296 5.13 19.56 1.79
C CYS A 296 5.52 18.23 1.12
N THR A 297 4.86 17.13 1.45
CA THR A 297 5.12 15.82 0.86
C THR A 297 4.60 15.69 -0.58
N HIS A 298 3.74 16.61 -1.01
CA HIS A 298 3.11 16.58 -2.34
C HIS A 298 3.57 17.72 -3.26
N HIS A 299 4.44 18.62 -2.81
CA HIS A 299 4.98 19.68 -3.65
C HIS A 299 5.86 19.10 -4.76
N GLY A 300 5.53 19.42 -6.03
CA GLY A 300 6.24 19.00 -7.21
C GLY A 300 7.28 20.04 -7.67
N SER A 301 8.26 20.34 -6.81
CA SER A 301 9.21 21.44 -7.05
C SER A 301 10.52 21.01 -7.72
N PHE A 302 10.79 19.70 -7.80
CA PHE A 302 12.10 19.19 -8.22
C PHE A 302 12.12 18.59 -9.64
N ASP A 303 10.97 18.29 -10.23
CA ASP A 303 10.84 17.71 -11.57
C ASP A 303 11.60 18.49 -12.64
N LEU A 304 11.50 19.82 -12.64
CA LEU A 304 12.26 20.70 -13.58
C LEU A 304 13.78 20.59 -13.41
N SER A 305 14.28 20.04 -12.33
CA SER A 305 15.70 19.93 -12.04
C SER A 305 16.28 18.55 -12.37
N PHE A 306 15.45 17.49 -12.32
CA PHE A 306 15.97 16.15 -12.55
C PHE A 306 15.48 15.50 -13.86
N LEU A 307 14.42 16.03 -14.50
CA LEU A 307 13.98 15.65 -15.83
C LEU A 307 14.47 16.64 -16.90
#